data_de3ccdef3d109ef824372be843f8639d
#
_entry.id   de3ccdef3d109ef824372be843f8639d
#
_cell.length_a   1.000
_cell.length_b   1.000
_cell.length_c   1.000
_cell.angle_alpha   90.00
_cell.angle_beta   90.00
_cell.angle_gamma   90.00
#
_symmetry.space_group_name_H-M   'P 1'
#
loop_
_entity.id
_entity.type
_entity.pdbx_description
1 polymer ?
#
loop_
_entity_poly.entity_id
_entity_poly.type
_entity_poly.pdbx_seq_one_letter_code
_entity_poly.pdbx_strand_id
1 'polypeptide(L)'
;MNLYRKYGWLLMLLFVVGDGGMPYFLGILWQEYSQTRQVVSDLGSVSSPVKEYFERGSVLTGILLLLALPAVKFYFNTAQFQSKRREVRLLLTGIAAFAIGDCIFTGIFAINHQTSGFTLATIIHGLGSGAGILGMLAAPFFLARIFAGNYFKIAKGCWFIFYGALATSAFNGLAQLFSFTYKGAVQRISLVFLYMPLLVLVYFFSQKNSK
;
A
#
# COMPACT_ATOMS: atom_id res chain seq x y z
N MET A 1 -8.58 28.37 4.96
CA MET A 1 -8.62 26.93 4.68
C MET A 1 -7.94 26.20 5.83
N ASN A 2 -8.54 25.17 6.45
CA ASN A 2 -7.95 24.45 7.57
C ASN A 2 -6.62 23.80 7.12
N LEU A 3 -5.55 23.92 7.94
CA LEU A 3 -4.22 23.34 7.71
C LEU A 3 -4.27 21.86 7.28
N TYR A 4 -5.13 21.09 7.91
CA TYR A 4 -5.34 19.69 7.56
C TYR A 4 -5.82 19.50 6.10
N ARG A 5 -6.74 20.33 5.62
CA ARG A 5 -7.19 20.27 4.22
C ARG A 5 -6.07 20.63 3.25
N LYS A 6 -5.15 21.50 3.65
CA LYS A 6 -4.03 21.93 2.81
C LYS A 6 -2.89 20.90 2.78
N TYR A 7 -2.58 20.26 3.90
CA TYR A 7 -1.38 19.44 4.07
C TYR A 7 -1.65 17.97 4.43
N GLY A 8 -2.91 17.58 4.68
CA GLY A 8 -3.25 16.21 5.09
C GLY A 8 -2.81 15.10 4.10
N TRP A 9 -2.60 15.46 2.82
CA TRP A 9 -2.04 14.57 1.83
C TRP A 9 -0.57 14.17 2.11
N LEU A 10 0.17 14.96 2.91
CA LEU A 10 1.52 14.60 3.35
C LEU A 10 1.54 13.33 4.21
N LEU A 11 0.41 12.99 4.85
CA LEU A 11 0.28 11.71 5.58
C LEU A 11 0.45 10.50 4.66
N MET A 12 0.09 10.61 3.36
CA MET A 12 0.39 9.56 2.38
C MET A 12 1.89 9.42 2.12
N LEU A 13 2.62 10.54 2.07
CA LEU A 13 4.07 10.50 1.92
C LEU A 13 4.73 9.87 3.15
N LEU A 14 4.29 10.26 4.36
CA LEU A 14 4.75 9.65 5.61
C LEU A 14 4.43 8.16 5.66
N PHE A 15 3.24 7.77 5.18
CA PHE A 15 2.89 6.36 5.01
C PHE A 15 3.89 5.64 4.09
N VAL A 16 4.11 6.13 2.87
CA VAL A 16 5.00 5.48 1.89
C VAL A 16 6.42 5.34 2.41
N VAL A 17 6.95 6.38 3.07
CA VAL A 17 8.29 6.36 3.67
C VAL A 17 8.35 5.41 4.87
N GLY A 18 7.35 5.46 5.76
CA GLY A 18 7.28 4.63 6.96
C GLY A 18 7.06 3.16 6.64
N ASP A 19 6.00 2.85 5.90
CA ASP A 19 5.63 1.48 5.57
C ASP A 19 6.61 0.82 4.59
N GLY A 20 7.06 1.58 3.57
CA GLY A 20 8.05 1.10 2.62
C GLY A 20 9.47 0.99 3.20
N GLY A 21 9.84 1.85 4.14
CA GLY A 21 11.17 1.86 4.79
C GLY A 21 11.30 0.90 5.97
N MET A 22 10.23 0.71 6.75
CA MET A 22 10.23 -0.12 7.95
C MET A 22 10.77 -1.54 7.72
N PRO A 23 10.40 -2.28 6.67
CA PRO A 23 10.91 -3.63 6.45
C PRO A 23 12.42 -3.70 6.25
N TYR A 24 13.00 -2.69 5.62
CA TYR A 24 14.46 -2.62 5.45
C TYR A 24 15.15 -2.36 6.78
N PHE A 25 14.65 -1.41 7.58
CA PHE A 25 15.19 -1.10 8.89
C PHE A 25 15.09 -2.30 9.85
N LEU A 26 13.91 -2.91 9.97
CA LEU A 26 13.70 -4.07 10.83
C LEU A 26 14.50 -5.29 10.36
N GLY A 27 14.64 -5.48 9.04
CA GLY A 27 15.45 -6.57 8.49
C GLY A 27 16.96 -6.43 8.76
N ILE A 28 17.46 -5.21 9.01
CA ILE A 28 18.85 -5.00 9.48
C ILE A 28 18.98 -5.40 10.96
N LEU A 29 17.94 -5.20 11.77
CA LEU A 29 17.95 -5.56 13.19
C LEU A 29 17.82 -7.08 13.44
N TRP A 30 17.37 -7.84 12.45
CA TRP A 30 17.28 -9.29 12.49
C TRP A 30 18.38 -9.94 11.64
N GLN A 31 19.50 -10.32 12.24
CA GLN A 31 20.70 -10.82 11.55
C GLN A 31 20.44 -12.02 10.61
N GLU A 32 19.49 -12.89 10.94
CA GLU A 32 19.13 -14.07 10.12
C GLU A 32 18.17 -13.74 8.98
N TYR A 33 17.65 -12.51 8.93
CA TYR A 33 16.69 -12.11 7.91
C TYR A 33 17.37 -11.70 6.61
N SER A 34 16.96 -12.34 5.53
CA SER A 34 17.42 -11.98 4.18
C SER A 34 16.37 -11.18 3.43
N GLN A 35 16.64 -9.90 3.17
CA GLN A 35 15.78 -8.99 2.40
C GLN A 35 15.37 -9.54 1.02
N THR A 36 16.22 -10.36 0.41
CA THR A 36 15.97 -10.91 -0.93
C THR A 36 15.24 -12.24 -0.92
N ARG A 37 15.45 -13.07 0.12
CA ARG A 37 14.89 -14.42 0.20
C ARG A 37 13.59 -14.47 1.00
N GLN A 38 13.47 -13.68 2.05
CA GLN A 38 12.32 -13.67 2.94
C GLN A 38 11.35 -12.54 2.60
N VAL A 39 10.08 -12.83 2.77
CA VAL A 39 9.00 -11.87 2.51
C VAL A 39 8.86 -10.88 3.66
N VAL A 40 8.26 -9.72 3.37
CA VAL A 40 8.08 -8.66 4.37
C VAL A 40 7.25 -9.14 5.55
N SER A 41 6.21 -9.94 5.31
CA SER A 41 5.35 -10.48 6.37
C SER A 41 6.06 -11.42 7.35
N ASP A 42 7.23 -11.99 6.99
CA ASP A 42 8.02 -12.80 7.92
C ASP A 42 8.53 -11.97 9.11
N LEU A 43 8.71 -10.64 8.93
CA LEU A 43 9.07 -9.73 10.02
C LEU A 43 8.00 -9.63 11.12
N GLY A 44 6.73 -9.83 10.77
CA GLY A 44 5.61 -9.88 11.70
C GLY A 44 5.21 -11.30 12.12
N SER A 45 5.99 -12.33 11.77
CA SER A 45 5.69 -13.71 12.15
C SER A 45 5.92 -13.95 13.64
N VAL A 46 5.26 -14.97 14.20
CA VAL A 46 5.36 -15.33 15.63
C VAL A 46 6.79 -15.59 16.08
N SER A 47 7.66 -16.09 15.18
CA SER A 47 9.06 -16.38 15.46
C SER A 47 10.02 -15.20 15.26
N SER A 48 9.53 -14.07 14.75
CA SER A 48 10.39 -12.92 14.46
C SER A 48 10.79 -12.17 15.74
N PRO A 49 12.08 -11.86 15.94
CA PRO A 49 12.53 -11.05 17.08
C PRO A 49 12.11 -9.58 16.98
N VAL A 50 11.72 -9.12 15.79
CA VAL A 50 11.27 -7.74 15.53
C VAL A 50 9.75 -7.63 15.35
N LYS A 51 9.02 -8.71 15.66
CA LYS A 51 7.57 -8.83 15.49
C LYS A 51 6.79 -7.63 16.03
N GLU A 52 7.01 -7.27 17.29
CA GLU A 52 6.26 -6.18 17.94
C GLU A 52 6.48 -4.82 17.24
N TYR A 53 7.68 -4.54 16.78
CA TYR A 53 7.99 -3.31 16.06
C TYR A 53 7.30 -3.29 14.70
N PHE A 54 7.29 -4.43 14.00
CA PHE A 54 6.58 -4.58 12.73
C PHE A 54 5.08 -4.41 12.91
N GLU A 55 4.46 -5.09 13.87
CA GLU A 55 3.03 -5.00 14.15
C GLU A 55 2.59 -3.57 14.47
N ARG A 56 3.28 -2.92 15.42
CA ARG A 56 2.97 -1.53 15.81
C ARG A 56 3.21 -0.55 14.67
N GLY A 57 4.29 -0.75 13.90
CA GLY A 57 4.62 0.06 12.73
C GLY A 57 3.55 -0.04 11.64
N SER A 58 3.11 -1.26 11.31
CA SER A 58 2.06 -1.50 10.30
C SER A 58 0.73 -0.88 10.70
N VAL A 59 0.32 -1.03 11.98
CA VAL A 59 -0.89 -0.37 12.48
C VAL A 59 -0.78 1.15 12.38
N LEU A 60 0.36 1.72 12.79
CA LEU A 60 0.58 3.16 12.75
C LEU A 60 0.54 3.69 11.31
N THR A 61 1.22 3.04 10.39
CA THR A 61 1.24 3.45 8.97
C THR A 61 -0.14 3.32 8.35
N GLY A 62 -0.89 2.25 8.65
CA GLY A 62 -2.28 2.10 8.23
C GLY A 62 -3.19 3.24 8.73
N ILE A 63 -3.04 3.66 9.99
CA ILE A 63 -3.76 4.80 10.56
C ILE A 63 -3.38 6.10 9.83
N LEU A 64 -2.10 6.35 9.56
CA LEU A 64 -1.65 7.52 8.80
C LEU A 64 -2.30 7.58 7.41
N LEU A 65 -2.38 6.44 6.71
CA LEU A 65 -3.01 6.35 5.41
C LEU A 65 -4.52 6.62 5.48
N LEU A 66 -5.22 6.07 6.48
CA LEU A 66 -6.65 6.36 6.68
C LEU A 66 -6.89 7.85 6.98
N LEU A 67 -6.05 8.46 7.82
CA LEU A 67 -6.13 9.88 8.12
C LEU A 67 -5.84 10.76 6.90
N ALA A 68 -5.15 10.30 5.87
CA ALA A 68 -4.95 11.05 4.63
C ALA A 68 -6.22 11.13 3.76
N LEU A 69 -7.13 10.14 3.82
CA LEU A 69 -8.24 9.99 2.89
C LEU A 69 -9.22 11.19 2.85
N PRO A 70 -9.61 11.81 3.99
CA PRO A 70 -10.47 12.98 3.94
C PRO A 70 -9.83 14.17 3.21
N ALA A 71 -8.50 14.35 3.32
CA ALA A 71 -7.80 15.39 2.56
C ALA A 71 -7.82 15.08 1.06
N VAL A 72 -7.58 13.84 0.65
CA VAL A 72 -7.69 13.37 -0.74
C VAL A 72 -9.08 13.63 -1.30
N LYS A 73 -10.13 13.23 -0.55
CA LYS A 73 -11.52 13.46 -0.91
C LYS A 73 -11.81 14.95 -1.13
N PHE A 74 -11.27 15.81 -0.27
CA PHE A 74 -11.43 17.26 -0.39
C PHE A 74 -10.86 17.80 -1.71
N TYR A 75 -9.65 17.36 -2.11
CA TYR A 75 -9.03 17.79 -3.36
C TYR A 75 -9.82 17.38 -4.60
N PHE A 76 -10.45 16.20 -4.57
CA PHE A 76 -11.30 15.74 -5.67
C PHE A 76 -12.74 16.28 -5.63
N ASN A 77 -13.14 16.96 -4.56
CA ASN A 77 -14.48 17.58 -4.46
C ASN A 77 -14.52 18.97 -5.10
N THR A 78 -14.07 19.07 -6.35
CA THR A 78 -14.08 20.29 -7.16
C THR A 78 -14.88 20.06 -8.43
N ALA A 79 -15.36 21.16 -9.07
CA ALA A 79 -16.21 21.09 -10.27
C ALA A 79 -15.59 20.23 -11.39
N GLN A 80 -14.27 20.30 -11.58
CA GLN A 80 -13.57 19.54 -12.62
C GLN A 80 -13.63 18.02 -12.46
N PHE A 81 -13.87 17.49 -11.24
CA PHE A 81 -13.96 16.06 -10.96
C PHE A 81 -15.39 15.57 -10.66
N GLN A 82 -16.39 16.42 -10.85
CA GLN A 82 -17.80 16.08 -10.58
C GLN A 82 -18.26 14.84 -11.35
N SER A 83 -17.91 14.74 -12.63
CA SER A 83 -18.23 13.58 -13.48
C SER A 83 -17.49 12.30 -13.09
N LYS A 84 -16.48 12.39 -12.22
CA LYS A 84 -15.59 11.28 -11.77
C LYS A 84 -15.83 10.85 -10.32
N ARG A 85 -16.95 11.25 -9.72
CA ARG A 85 -17.24 10.94 -8.30
C ARG A 85 -17.25 9.45 -7.97
N ARG A 86 -17.69 8.61 -8.91
CA ARG A 86 -17.69 7.15 -8.73
C ARG A 86 -16.26 6.61 -8.67
N GLU A 87 -15.43 7.00 -9.63
CA GLU A 87 -14.02 6.59 -9.69
C GLU A 87 -13.24 7.07 -8.45
N VAL A 88 -13.48 8.31 -8.00
CA VAL A 88 -12.88 8.84 -6.77
C VAL A 88 -13.33 8.03 -5.55
N ARG A 89 -14.60 7.67 -5.44
CA ARG A 89 -15.09 6.83 -4.33
C ARG A 89 -14.43 5.47 -4.33
N LEU A 90 -14.36 4.81 -5.49
CA LEU A 90 -13.72 3.49 -5.63
C LEU A 90 -12.23 3.54 -5.33
N LEU A 91 -11.52 4.60 -5.77
CA LEU A 91 -10.13 4.86 -5.40
C LEU A 91 -9.95 4.94 -3.88
N LEU A 92 -10.75 5.77 -3.21
CA LEU A 92 -10.67 5.94 -1.75
C LEU A 92 -11.01 4.65 -1.01
N THR A 93 -11.99 3.89 -1.48
CA THR A 93 -12.33 2.57 -0.92
C THR A 93 -11.18 1.58 -1.08
N GLY A 94 -10.52 1.55 -2.24
CA GLY A 94 -9.36 0.68 -2.48
C GLY A 94 -8.17 1.03 -1.56
N ILE A 95 -7.86 2.32 -1.39
CA ILE A 95 -6.80 2.77 -0.48
C ILE A 95 -7.19 2.47 0.97
N ALA A 96 -8.46 2.65 1.37
CA ALA A 96 -8.93 2.28 2.71
C ALA A 96 -8.84 0.77 2.97
N ALA A 97 -9.19 -0.05 1.97
CA ALA A 97 -9.06 -1.50 2.06
C ALA A 97 -7.60 -1.93 2.26
N PHE A 98 -6.65 -1.26 1.59
CA PHE A 98 -5.23 -1.50 1.80
C PHE A 98 -4.79 -1.11 3.22
N ALA A 99 -5.14 0.09 3.68
CA ALA A 99 -4.79 0.56 5.01
C ALA A 99 -5.34 -0.35 6.13
N ILE A 100 -6.58 -0.83 5.98
CA ILE A 100 -7.21 -1.71 6.97
C ILE A 100 -6.70 -3.14 6.83
N GLY A 101 -6.72 -3.68 5.61
CA GLY A 101 -6.45 -5.09 5.33
C GLY A 101 -4.96 -5.42 5.37
N ASP A 102 -4.14 -4.68 4.60
CA ASP A 102 -2.72 -5.00 4.44
C ASP A 102 -1.82 -4.37 5.51
N CYS A 103 -2.29 -3.32 6.20
CA CYS A 103 -1.52 -2.70 7.28
C CYS A 103 -2.09 -3.05 8.66
N ILE A 104 -3.34 -2.64 8.96
CA ILE A 104 -3.88 -2.79 10.33
C ILE A 104 -4.13 -4.27 10.67
N PHE A 105 -4.80 -5.04 9.78
CA PHE A 105 -5.08 -6.46 10.06
C PHE A 105 -3.79 -7.28 10.10
N THR A 106 -2.84 -7.02 9.21
CA THR A 106 -1.55 -7.72 9.23
C THR A 106 -0.72 -7.36 10.46
N GLY A 107 -0.85 -6.14 10.97
CA GLY A 107 -0.22 -5.72 12.20
C GLY A 107 -0.90 -6.22 13.48
N ILE A 108 -2.17 -6.65 13.42
CA ILE A 108 -2.89 -7.21 14.59
C ILE A 108 -2.83 -8.74 14.60
N PHE A 109 -2.91 -9.37 13.44
CA PHE A 109 -3.01 -10.83 13.28
C PHE A 109 -1.71 -11.39 12.72
N ALA A 110 -0.81 -11.83 13.59
CA ALA A 110 0.48 -12.39 13.22
C ALA A 110 0.35 -13.72 12.43
N ILE A 111 1.23 -13.91 11.45
CA ILE A 111 1.38 -15.21 10.78
C ILE A 111 2.09 -16.20 11.72
N ASN A 112 1.55 -17.40 11.82
CA ASN A 112 2.22 -18.49 12.53
C ASN A 112 2.64 -19.59 11.53
N HIS A 113 3.94 -19.68 11.28
CA HIS A 113 4.54 -20.71 10.43
C HIS A 113 4.90 -22.00 11.20
N GLN A 114 4.77 -22.02 12.53
CA GLN A 114 5.18 -23.14 13.37
C GLN A 114 4.09 -24.20 13.55
N THR A 115 2.83 -23.86 13.21
CA THR A 115 1.71 -24.80 13.31
C THR A 115 1.48 -25.54 12.00
N SER A 116 1.12 -26.82 12.09
CA SER A 116 0.82 -27.67 10.93
C SER A 116 -0.47 -27.31 10.20
N GLY A 117 -1.14 -26.22 10.56
CA GLY A 117 -2.39 -25.74 9.96
C GLY A 117 -2.54 -24.23 10.01
N PHE A 118 -3.53 -23.71 9.27
CA PHE A 118 -3.85 -22.30 9.29
C PHE A 118 -4.55 -21.93 10.60
N THR A 119 -3.93 -21.06 11.39
CA THR A 119 -4.61 -20.45 12.54
C THR A 119 -5.62 -19.40 12.06
N LEU A 120 -6.62 -19.07 12.87
CA LEU A 120 -7.58 -18.00 12.56
C LEU A 120 -6.86 -16.66 12.28
N ALA A 121 -5.81 -16.35 13.07
CA ALA A 121 -4.99 -15.16 12.86
C ALA A 121 -4.32 -15.17 11.47
N THR A 122 -3.73 -16.30 11.05
CA THR A 122 -3.12 -16.45 9.73
C THR A 122 -4.15 -16.29 8.60
N ILE A 123 -5.36 -16.80 8.77
CA ILE A 123 -6.45 -16.66 7.79
C ILE A 123 -6.88 -15.18 7.67
N ILE A 124 -7.10 -14.52 8.81
CA ILE A 124 -7.50 -13.09 8.82
C ILE A 124 -6.40 -12.22 8.22
N HIS A 125 -5.12 -12.47 8.56
CA HIS A 125 -3.98 -11.81 7.96
C HIS A 125 -3.99 -11.96 6.42
N GLY A 126 -4.10 -13.19 5.92
CA GLY A 126 -4.08 -13.48 4.49
C GLY A 126 -5.25 -12.87 3.73
N LEU A 127 -6.47 -12.96 4.27
CA LEU A 127 -7.67 -12.35 3.67
C LEU A 127 -7.60 -10.83 3.69
N GLY A 128 -7.14 -10.25 4.81
CA GLY A 128 -6.97 -8.81 4.94
C GLY A 128 -5.94 -8.26 3.95
N SER A 129 -4.74 -8.85 3.92
CA SER A 129 -3.69 -8.48 2.98
C SER A 129 -4.15 -8.66 1.52
N GLY A 130 -4.78 -9.78 1.19
CA GLY A 130 -5.31 -10.02 -0.15
C GLY A 130 -6.33 -8.97 -0.60
N ALA A 131 -7.30 -8.64 0.24
CA ALA A 131 -8.28 -7.60 -0.03
C ALA A 131 -7.62 -6.22 -0.15
N GLY A 132 -6.66 -5.90 0.72
CA GLY A 132 -5.88 -4.68 0.68
C GLY A 132 -5.09 -4.53 -0.62
N ILE A 133 -4.32 -5.54 -0.99
CA ILE A 133 -3.53 -5.57 -2.23
C ILE A 133 -4.43 -5.38 -3.46
N LEU A 134 -5.58 -6.07 -3.53
CA LEU A 134 -6.53 -5.90 -4.63
C LEU A 134 -7.07 -4.46 -4.71
N GLY A 135 -7.35 -3.83 -3.57
CA GLY A 135 -7.76 -2.43 -3.50
C GLY A 135 -6.69 -1.49 -4.05
N MET A 136 -5.43 -1.70 -3.67
CA MET A 136 -4.31 -0.88 -4.13
C MET A 136 -3.95 -1.15 -5.60
N LEU A 137 -4.07 -2.38 -6.09
CA LEU A 137 -3.93 -2.71 -7.52
C LEU A 137 -4.94 -1.96 -8.39
N ALA A 138 -6.15 -1.77 -7.90
CA ALA A 138 -7.18 -1.01 -8.62
C ALA A 138 -6.94 0.52 -8.59
N ALA A 139 -6.14 1.03 -7.66
CA ALA A 139 -5.93 2.47 -7.48
C ALA A 139 -5.37 3.18 -8.74
N PRO A 140 -4.31 2.70 -9.40
CA PRO A 140 -3.78 3.36 -10.60
C PRO A 140 -4.77 3.32 -11.78
N PHE A 141 -5.61 2.28 -11.89
CA PHE A 141 -6.69 2.23 -12.87
C PHE A 141 -7.69 3.37 -12.65
N PHE A 142 -8.16 3.57 -11.42
CA PHE A 142 -9.10 4.66 -11.12
C PHE A 142 -8.44 6.03 -11.31
N LEU A 143 -7.17 6.20 -10.92
CA LEU A 143 -6.43 7.44 -11.19
C LEU A 143 -6.31 7.73 -12.68
N ALA A 144 -6.01 6.74 -13.51
CA ALA A 144 -5.96 6.91 -14.96
C ALA A 144 -7.31 7.43 -15.51
N ARG A 145 -8.43 6.89 -15.03
CA ARG A 145 -9.77 7.32 -15.44
C ARG A 145 -10.16 8.71 -14.92
N ILE A 146 -9.71 9.05 -13.70
CA ILE A 146 -9.95 10.38 -13.10
C ILE A 146 -9.18 11.45 -13.89
N PHE A 147 -7.94 11.17 -14.29
CA PHE A 147 -7.07 12.13 -14.95
C PHE A 147 -7.19 12.16 -16.49
N ALA A 148 -7.93 11.24 -17.11
CA ALA A 148 -7.98 11.04 -18.56
C ALA A 148 -8.34 12.31 -19.37
N GLY A 149 -9.13 13.25 -18.82
CA GLY A 149 -9.53 14.48 -19.50
C GLY A 149 -8.44 15.56 -19.43
N ASN A 150 -8.22 16.10 -18.24
CA ASN A 150 -7.44 17.33 -18.05
C ASN A 150 -5.93 17.10 -17.80
N TYR A 151 -5.53 15.85 -17.49
CA TYR A 151 -4.16 15.49 -17.07
C TYR A 151 -3.65 14.25 -17.79
N PHE A 152 -3.70 14.29 -19.13
CA PHE A 152 -3.39 13.14 -19.99
C PHE A 152 -2.04 12.48 -19.70
N LYS A 153 -0.98 13.28 -19.44
CA LYS A 153 0.36 12.73 -19.10
C LYS A 153 0.33 11.93 -17.80
N ILE A 154 -0.38 12.41 -16.77
CA ILE A 154 -0.55 11.70 -15.50
C ILE A 154 -1.37 10.43 -15.72
N ALA A 155 -2.46 10.51 -16.49
CA ALA A 155 -3.29 9.36 -16.82
C ALA A 155 -2.49 8.25 -17.52
N LYS A 156 -1.63 8.61 -18.50
CA LYS A 156 -0.74 7.65 -19.19
C LYS A 156 0.24 6.99 -18.20
N GLY A 157 0.83 7.77 -17.29
CA GLY A 157 1.69 7.24 -16.22
C GLY A 157 0.94 6.26 -15.29
N CYS A 158 -0.32 6.58 -14.95
CA CYS A 158 -1.15 5.68 -14.14
C CYS A 158 -1.46 4.35 -14.85
N TRP A 159 -1.66 4.35 -16.17
CA TRP A 159 -1.81 3.12 -16.94
C TRP A 159 -0.54 2.27 -16.91
N PHE A 160 0.64 2.89 -17.06
CA PHE A 160 1.92 2.18 -16.93
C PHE A 160 2.06 1.56 -15.52
N ILE A 161 1.75 2.31 -14.46
CA ILE A 161 1.78 1.81 -13.08
C ILE A 161 0.80 0.65 -12.91
N PHE A 162 -0.41 0.74 -13.48
CA PHE A 162 -1.42 -0.31 -13.39
C PHE A 162 -0.92 -1.64 -13.97
N TYR A 163 -0.41 -1.63 -15.20
CA TYR A 163 0.09 -2.85 -15.83
C TYR A 163 1.36 -3.37 -15.13
N GLY A 164 2.24 -2.47 -14.69
CA GLY A 164 3.42 -2.84 -13.90
C GLY A 164 3.04 -3.49 -12.56
N ALA A 165 2.06 -2.92 -11.86
CA ALA A 165 1.55 -3.47 -10.61
C ALA A 165 0.90 -4.84 -10.81
N LEU A 166 0.08 -5.02 -11.86
CA LEU A 166 -0.51 -6.33 -12.20
C LEU A 166 0.57 -7.37 -12.48
N ALA A 167 1.53 -7.05 -13.35
CA ALA A 167 2.59 -7.99 -13.74
C ALA A 167 3.47 -8.38 -12.54
N THR A 168 3.91 -7.39 -11.75
CA THR A 168 4.78 -7.65 -10.60
C THR A 168 4.05 -8.36 -9.46
N SER A 169 2.75 -8.05 -9.22
CA SER A 169 1.96 -8.74 -8.20
C SER A 169 1.61 -10.17 -8.61
N ALA A 170 1.29 -10.42 -9.89
CA ALA A 170 1.10 -11.77 -10.41
C ALA A 170 2.39 -12.58 -10.27
N PHE A 171 3.55 -12.01 -10.65
CA PHE A 171 4.82 -12.66 -10.51
C PHE A 171 5.19 -12.91 -9.04
N ASN A 172 4.87 -11.98 -8.12
CA ASN A 172 5.04 -12.19 -6.69
C ASN A 172 4.17 -13.35 -6.18
N GLY A 173 2.91 -13.45 -6.62
CA GLY A 173 2.04 -14.58 -6.29
C GLY A 173 2.64 -15.93 -6.74
N LEU A 174 3.15 -16.00 -7.97
CA LEU A 174 3.84 -17.19 -8.49
C LEU A 174 5.12 -17.50 -7.70
N ALA A 175 5.93 -16.48 -7.38
CA ALA A 175 7.15 -16.65 -6.60
C ALA A 175 6.89 -17.19 -5.19
N GLN A 176 5.77 -16.79 -4.57
CA GLN A 176 5.33 -17.34 -3.29
C GLN A 176 4.84 -18.79 -3.43
N LEU A 177 3.95 -19.04 -4.41
CA LEU A 177 3.35 -20.36 -4.65
C LEU A 177 4.41 -21.43 -4.95
N PHE A 178 5.41 -21.09 -5.77
CA PHE A 178 6.49 -22.00 -6.14
C PHE A 178 7.74 -21.88 -5.27
N SER A 179 7.66 -21.14 -4.16
CA SER A 179 8.75 -20.97 -3.19
C SER A 179 10.07 -20.55 -3.83
N PHE A 180 10.05 -19.55 -4.72
CA PHE A 180 11.27 -19.06 -5.37
C PHE A 180 12.29 -18.56 -4.34
N THR A 181 13.57 -18.85 -4.59
CA THR A 181 14.66 -18.47 -3.68
C THR A 181 14.69 -16.96 -3.38
N TYR A 182 14.37 -16.12 -4.37
CA TYR A 182 14.40 -14.66 -4.24
C TYR A 182 13.01 -14.03 -4.14
N LYS A 183 12.03 -14.76 -3.57
CA LYS A 183 10.65 -14.27 -3.41
C LYS A 183 10.54 -12.95 -2.62
N GLY A 184 11.46 -12.70 -1.69
CA GLY A 184 11.51 -11.44 -0.95
C GLY A 184 11.84 -10.23 -1.83
N ALA A 185 12.79 -10.37 -2.77
CA ALA A 185 13.10 -9.32 -3.73
C ALA A 185 11.92 -9.06 -4.68
N VAL A 186 11.27 -10.13 -5.16
CA VAL A 186 10.10 -10.03 -6.03
C VAL A 186 8.96 -9.29 -5.33
N GLN A 187 8.69 -9.60 -4.05
CA GLN A 187 7.66 -8.91 -3.28
C GLN A 187 7.95 -7.41 -3.14
N ARG A 188 9.19 -7.02 -2.84
CA ARG A 188 9.58 -5.62 -2.71
C ARG A 188 9.42 -4.83 -4.01
N ILE A 189 9.74 -5.43 -5.14
CA ILE A 189 9.47 -4.82 -6.46
C ILE A 189 7.97 -4.61 -6.65
N SER A 190 7.14 -5.59 -6.29
CA SER A 190 5.68 -5.46 -6.34
C SER A 190 5.18 -4.34 -5.43
N LEU A 191 5.67 -4.22 -4.20
CA LEU A 191 5.31 -3.16 -3.26
C LEU A 191 5.66 -1.76 -3.79
N VAL A 192 6.80 -1.60 -4.48
CA VAL A 192 7.15 -0.32 -5.13
C VAL A 192 6.04 0.11 -6.09
N PHE A 193 5.57 -0.80 -6.96
CA PHE A 193 4.47 -0.49 -7.88
C PHE A 193 3.14 -0.21 -7.16
N LEU A 194 2.88 -0.89 -6.04
CA LEU A 194 1.68 -0.64 -5.23
C LEU A 194 1.70 0.73 -4.55
N TYR A 195 2.86 1.27 -4.17
CA TYR A 195 2.97 2.61 -3.56
C TYR A 195 2.94 3.74 -4.60
N MET A 196 3.29 3.50 -5.85
CA MET A 196 3.33 4.53 -6.90
C MET A 196 2.02 5.33 -7.04
N PRO A 197 0.81 4.77 -6.94
CA PRO A 197 -0.43 5.55 -6.99
C PRO A 197 -0.52 6.63 -5.92
N LEU A 198 -0.04 6.34 -4.71
CA LEU A 198 0.01 7.31 -3.61
C LEU A 198 1.01 8.44 -3.91
N LEU A 199 2.16 8.11 -4.48
CA LEU A 199 3.15 9.11 -4.91
C LEU A 199 2.62 9.99 -6.05
N VAL A 200 1.81 9.43 -6.98
CA VAL A 200 1.11 10.23 -8.01
C VAL A 200 0.15 11.23 -7.35
N LEU A 201 -0.60 10.82 -6.34
CA LEU A 201 -1.48 11.72 -5.59
C LEU A 201 -0.69 12.80 -4.84
N VAL A 202 0.39 12.43 -4.16
CA VAL A 202 1.31 13.36 -3.47
C VAL A 202 1.84 14.41 -4.46
N TYR A 203 2.36 13.97 -5.59
CA TYR A 203 2.85 14.87 -6.65
C TYR A 203 1.75 15.80 -7.15
N PHE A 204 0.57 15.27 -7.47
CA PHE A 204 -0.55 16.06 -7.98
C PHE A 204 -1.00 17.14 -6.98
N PHE A 205 -1.10 16.81 -5.69
CA PHE A 205 -1.53 17.75 -4.67
C PHE A 205 -0.45 18.78 -4.33
N SER A 206 0.83 18.42 -4.38
CA SER A 206 1.94 19.37 -4.18
C SER A 206 1.90 20.48 -5.24
N GLN A 207 1.67 20.13 -6.51
CA GLN A 207 1.59 21.11 -7.60
C GLN A 207 0.38 22.06 -7.46
N LYS A 208 -0.71 21.59 -6.86
CA LYS A 208 -1.90 22.45 -6.63
C LYS A 208 -1.73 23.42 -5.45
N ASN A 209 -0.89 23.10 -4.49
CA ASN A 209 -0.65 23.97 -3.33
C ASN A 209 0.46 25.02 -3.57
N SER A 210 1.23 24.87 -4.65
CA SER A 210 2.30 25.80 -5.05
C SER A 210 1.78 26.99 -5.87
N LYS A 211 0.50 26.95 -6.28
CA LYS A 211 -0.20 28.01 -7.02
C LYS A 211 -1.23 28.70 -6.13
#